data_7be49a914cb9e577f16d64c7405c4cbf
#
_entry.id   7be49a914cb9e577f16d64c7405c4cbf
#
_cell.length_a   1.000
_cell.length_b   1.000
_cell.length_c   1.000
_cell.angle_alpha   90.00
_cell.angle_beta   90.00
_cell.angle_gamma   90.00
#
_symmetry.space_group_name_H-M   'P 1'
#
loop_
_entity.id
_entity.type
_entity.pdbx_description
1 polymer ?
#
loop_
_entity_poly.entity_id
_entity_poly.type
_entity_poly.pdbx_seq_one_letter_code
_entity_poly.pdbx_strand_id
1 'polypeptide(L)'
;MSFPALNHPLVATILTLAVSAIGGGLAHLAGLPAGWLMGGALAVTVAAMLGMPVSMPDRLRDVAFVLIGLSMGASVAPDSLSLLASWPISLAALALELVIIVAATGWMLTRLFKLDPGTAYLSSFPGHLSFVMGIAATGVGNPRQIVIIQVIRILMLTIAVPVGALFLPIDHFPPPEPSAFLSPLQLGLLALGCVATGLVFMWLKVPAGMVLGAMAAATAAKLGGLHTEAVPTPLVVGTFILTGALIGSRFKGITRTEFAAAAKGGLIATGMTLAIVTVVALGVAQLVDMPFGQIWLGLSPGALEGMGALGIALGYDTAFIAAHHVIRLLMLSFAIPAVVMLVRWQEAKAQESRNRPA
;
A
#
# COMPACT_ATOMS: atom_id res chain seq x y z
N MET A 1 22.21 11.53 -23.88
CA MET A 1 22.98 10.35 -24.34
C MET A 1 22.17 9.12 -23.93
N SER A 2 21.53 8.43 -24.88
CA SER A 2 20.82 7.18 -24.62
C SER A 2 21.81 6.03 -24.80
N PHE A 3 22.18 5.34 -23.74
CA PHE A 3 22.95 4.11 -23.80
C PHE A 3 21.99 2.97 -24.16
N PRO A 4 22.02 2.42 -25.40
CA PRO A 4 21.06 1.37 -25.82
C PRO A 4 21.12 0.11 -24.94
N ALA A 5 22.29 -0.19 -24.36
CA ALA A 5 22.48 -1.31 -23.45
C ALA A 5 21.70 -1.18 -22.11
N LEU A 6 21.44 0.03 -21.64
CA LEU A 6 20.70 0.26 -20.39
C LEU A 6 19.18 0.03 -20.53
N ASN A 7 18.66 0.03 -21.77
CA ASN A 7 17.22 -0.17 -22.04
C ASN A 7 16.85 -1.66 -22.14
N HIS A 8 17.83 -2.57 -22.06
CA HIS A 8 17.49 -3.99 -22.00
C HIS A 8 16.73 -4.29 -20.69
N PRO A 9 15.57 -4.98 -20.75
CA PRO A 9 14.69 -5.14 -19.58
C PRO A 9 15.37 -5.79 -18.37
N LEU A 10 16.29 -6.74 -18.59
CA LEU A 10 17.05 -7.36 -17.50
C LEU A 10 18.00 -6.35 -16.84
N VAL A 11 18.71 -5.53 -17.62
CA VAL A 11 19.63 -4.52 -17.08
C VAL A 11 18.84 -3.46 -16.29
N ALA A 12 17.72 -2.99 -16.84
CA ALA A 12 16.84 -2.05 -16.13
C ALA A 12 16.31 -2.63 -14.80
N THR A 13 15.96 -3.94 -14.78
CA THR A 13 15.53 -4.61 -13.54
C THR A 13 16.65 -4.70 -12.52
N ILE A 14 17.86 -5.13 -12.92
CA ILE A 14 19.03 -5.22 -12.03
C ILE A 14 19.36 -3.84 -11.46
N LEU A 15 19.37 -2.80 -12.29
CA LEU A 15 19.61 -1.42 -11.86
C LEU A 15 18.54 -0.96 -10.86
N THR A 16 17.26 -1.27 -11.12
CA THR A 16 16.16 -0.93 -10.22
C THR A 16 16.36 -1.57 -8.85
N LEU A 17 16.72 -2.86 -8.81
CA LEU A 17 16.98 -3.57 -7.56
C LEU A 17 18.23 -3.05 -6.84
N ALA A 18 19.30 -2.76 -7.57
CA ALA A 18 20.52 -2.20 -7.01
C ALA A 18 20.28 -0.82 -6.39
N VAL A 19 19.55 0.05 -7.09
CA VAL A 19 19.15 1.37 -6.55
C VAL A 19 18.27 1.23 -5.32
N SER A 20 17.32 0.28 -5.32
CA SER A 20 16.49 -0.01 -4.15
C SER A 20 17.33 -0.51 -2.97
N ALA A 21 18.27 -1.43 -3.20
CA ALA A 21 19.14 -1.96 -2.17
C ALA A 21 20.06 -0.88 -1.58
N ILE A 22 20.66 -0.04 -2.43
CA ILE A 22 21.52 1.06 -1.98
C ILE A 22 20.72 2.08 -1.16
N GLY A 23 19.59 2.55 -1.70
CA GLY A 23 18.74 3.51 -1.01
C GLY A 23 18.18 2.95 0.31
N GLY A 24 17.75 1.68 0.30
CA GLY A 24 17.28 0.98 1.49
C GLY A 24 18.39 0.83 2.53
N GLY A 25 19.60 0.42 2.11
CA GLY A 25 20.75 0.30 2.98
C GLY A 25 21.17 1.63 3.62
N LEU A 26 21.21 2.71 2.85
CA LEU A 26 21.50 4.04 3.37
C LEU A 26 20.48 4.51 4.41
N ALA A 27 19.20 4.30 4.16
CA ALA A 27 18.14 4.65 5.10
C ALA A 27 18.20 3.79 6.37
N HIS A 28 18.52 2.51 6.24
CA HIS A 28 18.72 1.60 7.38
C HIS A 28 19.92 2.02 8.23
N LEU A 29 21.05 2.34 7.61
CA LEU A 29 22.24 2.85 8.31
C LEU A 29 21.99 4.20 9.00
N ALA A 30 21.08 5.01 8.47
CA ALA A 30 20.62 6.25 9.11
C ALA A 30 19.66 6.00 10.28
N GLY A 31 19.37 4.75 10.65
CA GLY A 31 18.48 4.39 11.75
C GLY A 31 16.99 4.63 11.46
N LEU A 32 16.59 4.78 10.20
CA LEU A 32 15.19 5.01 9.85
C LEU A 32 14.38 3.71 9.96
N PRO A 33 13.18 3.75 10.58
CA PRO A 33 12.32 2.59 10.69
C PRO A 33 11.87 2.13 9.30
N ALA A 34 11.84 0.81 9.09
CA ALA A 34 11.61 0.22 7.77
C ALA A 34 12.53 0.78 6.66
N GLY A 35 13.77 1.15 7.00
CA GLY A 35 14.72 1.83 6.10
C GLY A 35 14.90 1.11 4.77
N TRP A 36 15.01 -0.22 4.77
CA TRP A 36 15.12 -1.03 3.54
C TRP A 36 13.95 -0.82 2.57
N LEU A 37 12.74 -0.66 3.10
CA LEU A 37 11.54 -0.43 2.29
C LEU A 37 11.45 1.02 1.81
N MET A 38 11.43 1.98 2.75
CA MET A 38 11.18 3.38 2.42
C MET A 38 12.34 4.01 1.64
N GLY A 39 13.57 3.71 2.03
CA GLY A 39 14.77 4.20 1.32
C GLY A 39 14.86 3.62 -0.09
N GLY A 40 14.51 2.34 -0.26
CA GLY A 40 14.43 1.69 -1.56
C GLY A 40 13.38 2.34 -2.47
N ALA A 41 12.16 2.54 -1.95
CA ALA A 41 11.07 3.19 -2.68
C ALA A 41 11.43 4.63 -3.11
N LEU A 42 12.01 5.41 -2.20
CA LEU A 42 12.42 6.78 -2.47
C LEU A 42 13.55 6.83 -3.52
N ALA A 43 14.60 6.02 -3.36
CA ALA A 43 15.75 6.00 -4.27
C ALA A 43 15.33 5.62 -5.70
N VAL A 44 14.49 4.58 -5.86
CA VAL A 44 13.98 4.17 -7.18
C VAL A 44 13.05 5.23 -7.77
N THR A 45 12.22 5.89 -6.96
CA THR A 45 11.41 7.01 -7.42
C THR A 45 12.26 8.15 -7.96
N VAL A 46 13.30 8.56 -7.21
CA VAL A 46 14.23 9.61 -7.65
C VAL A 46 14.95 9.19 -8.94
N ALA A 47 15.43 7.95 -9.02
CA ALA A 47 16.06 7.41 -10.22
C ALA A 47 15.12 7.45 -11.44
N ALA A 48 13.86 7.04 -11.27
CA ALA A 48 12.84 7.12 -12.32
C ALA A 48 12.60 8.56 -12.78
N MET A 49 12.51 9.51 -11.83
CA MET A 49 12.33 10.93 -12.10
C MET A 49 13.55 11.59 -12.76
N LEU A 50 14.74 11.03 -12.54
CA LEU A 50 15.98 11.43 -13.22
C LEU A 50 16.12 10.83 -14.63
N GLY A 51 15.16 9.99 -15.05
CA GLY A 51 15.15 9.38 -16.38
C GLY A 51 15.94 8.06 -16.46
N MET A 52 16.31 7.47 -15.33
CA MET A 52 16.87 6.12 -15.34
C MET A 52 15.81 5.10 -15.83
N PRO A 53 16.21 4.10 -16.63
CA PRO A 53 15.33 3.03 -17.04
C PRO A 53 15.02 2.13 -15.83
N VAL A 54 13.88 2.35 -15.18
CA VAL A 54 13.38 1.49 -14.10
C VAL A 54 12.44 0.43 -14.67
N SER A 55 12.54 -0.79 -14.14
CA SER A 55 11.70 -1.91 -14.56
C SER A 55 11.45 -2.88 -13.41
N MET A 56 10.20 -3.29 -13.28
CA MET A 56 9.75 -4.35 -12.36
C MET A 56 8.87 -5.32 -13.15
N PRO A 57 9.45 -6.40 -13.70
CA PRO A 57 8.70 -7.40 -14.46
C PRO A 57 7.59 -8.04 -13.63
N ASP A 58 6.47 -8.41 -14.25
CA ASP A 58 5.31 -8.99 -13.56
C ASP A 58 5.67 -10.24 -12.75
N ARG A 59 6.51 -11.13 -13.29
CA ARG A 59 6.97 -12.32 -12.57
C ARG A 59 7.72 -11.97 -11.28
N LEU A 60 8.58 -10.94 -11.32
CA LEU A 60 9.32 -10.52 -10.15
C LEU A 60 8.43 -9.81 -9.14
N ARG A 61 7.44 -9.05 -9.60
CA ARG A 61 6.36 -8.51 -8.75
C ARG A 61 5.61 -9.63 -8.04
N ASP A 62 5.25 -10.70 -8.75
CA ASP A 62 4.51 -11.82 -8.17
C ASP A 62 5.37 -12.57 -7.13
N VAL A 63 6.68 -12.71 -7.36
CA VAL A 63 7.63 -13.20 -6.35
C VAL A 63 7.65 -12.28 -5.12
N ALA A 64 7.71 -10.95 -5.31
CA ALA A 64 7.65 -10.01 -4.20
C ALA A 64 6.35 -10.16 -3.40
N PHE A 65 5.22 -10.38 -4.07
CA PHE A 65 3.93 -10.60 -3.44
C PHE A 65 3.86 -11.90 -2.63
N VAL A 66 4.44 -12.99 -3.14
CA VAL A 66 4.54 -14.25 -2.38
C VAL A 66 5.42 -14.08 -1.16
N LEU A 67 6.59 -13.45 -1.31
CA LEU A 67 7.53 -13.25 -0.21
C LEU A 67 6.96 -12.37 0.90
N ILE A 68 6.27 -11.27 0.53
CA ILE A 68 5.63 -10.42 1.54
C ILE A 68 4.46 -11.15 2.22
N GLY A 69 3.63 -11.88 1.47
CA GLY A 69 2.54 -12.67 2.04
C GLY A 69 3.05 -13.78 2.98
N LEU A 70 4.11 -14.49 2.59
CA LEU A 70 4.79 -15.47 3.42
C LEU A 70 5.32 -14.82 4.71
N SER A 71 6.03 -13.70 4.59
CA SER A 71 6.59 -12.99 5.75
C SER A 71 5.50 -12.47 6.68
N MET A 72 4.41 -11.93 6.14
CA MET A 72 3.25 -11.48 6.92
C MET A 72 2.58 -12.66 7.65
N GLY A 73 2.30 -13.75 6.96
CA GLY A 73 1.65 -14.92 7.54
C GLY A 73 2.49 -15.60 8.62
N ALA A 74 3.80 -15.67 8.40
CA ALA A 74 4.75 -16.22 9.38
C ALA A 74 4.92 -15.30 10.61
N SER A 75 4.59 -14.01 10.53
CA SER A 75 4.64 -13.08 11.66
C SER A 75 3.32 -12.94 12.43
N VAL A 76 2.24 -13.63 12.00
CA VAL A 76 0.97 -13.61 12.73
C VAL A 76 1.16 -14.15 14.15
N ALA A 77 0.70 -13.38 15.13
CA ALA A 77 0.77 -13.79 16.52
C ALA A 77 -0.29 -14.87 16.82
N PRO A 78 0.00 -15.86 17.69
CA PRO A 78 -0.97 -16.92 18.02
C PRO A 78 -2.27 -16.40 18.64
N ASP A 79 -2.22 -15.27 19.31
CA ASP A 79 -3.34 -14.59 19.97
C ASP A 79 -4.12 -13.65 19.05
N SER A 80 -3.69 -13.45 17.80
CA SER A 80 -4.41 -12.60 16.81
C SER A 80 -5.88 -13.00 16.67
N LEU A 81 -6.21 -14.29 16.83
CA LEU A 81 -7.59 -14.77 16.77
C LEU A 81 -8.45 -14.27 17.93
N SER A 82 -7.87 -14.06 19.10
CA SER A 82 -8.59 -13.54 20.28
C SER A 82 -8.98 -12.06 20.11
N LEU A 83 -8.21 -11.32 19.30
CA LEU A 83 -8.46 -9.91 18.99
C LEU A 83 -9.58 -9.70 17.95
N LEU A 84 -10.04 -10.77 17.26
CA LEU A 84 -11.13 -10.67 16.28
C LEU A 84 -12.40 -10.02 16.84
N ALA A 85 -12.67 -10.21 18.13
CA ALA A 85 -13.84 -9.63 18.79
C ALA A 85 -13.82 -8.09 18.84
N SER A 86 -12.64 -7.47 18.77
CA SER A 86 -12.46 -6.00 18.76
C SER A 86 -12.50 -5.40 17.35
N TRP A 87 -12.36 -6.22 16.30
CA TRP A 87 -12.29 -5.74 14.91
C TRP A 87 -13.55 -5.04 14.40
N PRO A 88 -14.79 -5.39 14.81
CA PRO A 88 -16.00 -4.71 14.36
C PRO A 88 -15.95 -3.19 14.59
N ILE A 89 -15.37 -2.72 15.71
CA ILE A 89 -15.24 -1.30 16.02
C ILE A 89 -14.29 -0.62 15.01
N SER A 90 -13.11 -1.20 14.81
CA SER A 90 -12.13 -0.63 13.86
C SER A 90 -12.58 -0.74 12.40
N LEU A 91 -13.36 -1.78 12.04
CA LEU A 91 -13.95 -1.91 10.71
C LEU A 91 -15.08 -0.91 10.46
N ALA A 92 -15.90 -0.62 11.47
CA ALA A 92 -16.91 0.45 11.39
C ALA A 92 -16.24 1.83 11.26
N ALA A 93 -15.15 2.05 12.02
CA ALA A 93 -14.34 3.26 11.91
C ALA A 93 -13.68 3.38 10.52
N LEU A 94 -13.18 2.28 9.94
CA LEU A 94 -12.64 2.23 8.59
C LEU A 94 -13.71 2.65 7.55
N ALA A 95 -14.95 2.16 7.68
CA ALA A 95 -16.03 2.54 6.76
C ALA A 95 -16.34 4.04 6.85
N LEU A 96 -16.46 4.58 8.07
CA LEU A 96 -16.68 6.00 8.29
C LEU A 96 -15.52 6.85 7.76
N GLU A 97 -14.29 6.44 8.05
CA GLU A 97 -13.06 7.07 7.58
C GLU A 97 -13.01 7.17 6.05
N LEU A 98 -13.35 6.09 5.34
CA LEU A 98 -13.37 6.08 3.87
C LEU A 98 -14.32 7.13 3.31
N VAL A 99 -15.51 7.26 3.88
CA VAL A 99 -16.48 8.28 3.48
C VAL A 99 -15.91 9.68 3.69
N ILE A 100 -15.33 9.93 4.87
CA ILE A 100 -14.74 11.23 5.22
C ILE A 100 -13.57 11.56 4.29
N ILE A 101 -12.66 10.61 4.06
CA ILE A 101 -11.50 10.81 3.17
C ILE A 101 -11.98 11.17 1.76
N VAL A 102 -12.86 10.37 1.16
CA VAL A 102 -13.32 10.59 -0.22
C VAL A 102 -14.05 11.93 -0.34
N ALA A 103 -14.94 12.23 0.60
CA ALA A 103 -15.69 13.49 0.60
C ALA A 103 -14.77 14.71 0.78
N ALA A 104 -13.92 14.69 1.80
CA ALA A 104 -13.06 15.83 2.14
C ALA A 104 -11.96 16.06 1.09
N THR A 105 -11.24 14.99 0.68
CA THR A 105 -10.16 15.15 -0.32
C THR A 105 -10.71 15.43 -1.70
N GLY A 106 -11.84 14.81 -2.10
CA GLY A 106 -12.51 15.11 -3.37
C GLY A 106 -12.98 16.55 -3.43
N TRP A 107 -13.66 17.03 -2.39
CA TRP A 107 -14.06 18.43 -2.28
C TRP A 107 -12.85 19.38 -2.34
N MET A 108 -11.81 19.10 -1.60
CA MET A 108 -10.59 19.90 -1.55
C MET A 108 -9.92 19.97 -2.94
N LEU A 109 -9.72 18.83 -3.61
CA LEU A 109 -9.13 18.79 -4.95
C LEU A 109 -9.97 19.55 -5.98
N THR A 110 -11.30 19.47 -5.89
CA THR A 110 -12.21 20.21 -6.77
C THR A 110 -12.16 21.71 -6.50
N ARG A 111 -12.22 22.14 -5.24
CA ARG A 111 -12.35 23.55 -4.87
C ARG A 111 -11.03 24.31 -4.88
N LEU A 112 -9.98 23.75 -4.28
CA LEU A 112 -8.69 24.43 -4.15
C LEU A 112 -7.78 24.23 -5.36
N PHE A 113 -7.79 23.03 -5.95
CA PHE A 113 -6.93 22.70 -7.09
C PHE A 113 -7.64 22.77 -8.43
N LYS A 114 -8.95 23.08 -8.44
CA LYS A 114 -9.77 23.27 -9.66
C LYS A 114 -9.77 22.05 -10.59
N LEU A 115 -9.56 20.84 -10.03
CA LEU A 115 -9.70 19.61 -10.80
C LEU A 115 -11.18 19.39 -11.13
N ASP A 116 -11.43 18.76 -12.28
CA ASP A 116 -12.78 18.30 -12.59
C ASP A 116 -13.26 17.27 -11.54
N PRO A 117 -14.56 17.19 -11.26
CA PRO A 117 -15.07 16.31 -10.22
C PRO A 117 -14.69 14.84 -10.42
N GLY A 118 -14.70 14.34 -11.66
CA GLY A 118 -14.29 12.97 -11.95
C GLY A 118 -12.85 12.69 -11.55
N THR A 119 -11.91 13.56 -11.95
CA THR A 119 -10.49 13.46 -11.56
C THR A 119 -10.32 13.58 -10.04
N ALA A 120 -10.97 14.58 -9.42
CA ALA A 120 -10.82 14.85 -8.00
C ALA A 120 -11.30 13.66 -7.13
N TYR A 121 -12.50 13.18 -7.35
CA TYR A 121 -13.06 12.08 -6.56
C TYR A 121 -12.39 10.73 -6.86
N LEU A 122 -12.09 10.41 -8.13
CA LEU A 122 -11.36 9.19 -8.46
C LEU A 122 -9.91 9.18 -7.91
N SER A 123 -9.27 10.35 -7.81
CA SER A 123 -7.97 10.47 -7.14
C SER A 123 -8.05 10.29 -5.63
N SER A 124 -9.21 10.58 -5.02
CA SER A 124 -9.40 10.55 -3.57
C SER A 124 -9.59 9.13 -3.02
N PHE A 125 -9.99 8.17 -3.84
CA PHE A 125 -10.18 6.80 -3.39
C PHE A 125 -8.88 6.15 -2.92
N PRO A 126 -8.82 5.65 -1.68
CA PRO A 126 -7.60 5.13 -1.08
C PRO A 126 -7.37 3.65 -1.44
N GLY A 127 -6.82 3.38 -2.60
CA GLY A 127 -6.55 2.03 -3.09
C GLY A 127 -7.29 1.70 -4.38
N HIS A 128 -7.21 0.44 -4.80
CA HIS A 128 -7.90 -0.10 -5.98
C HIS A 128 -7.59 0.62 -7.31
N LEU A 129 -6.32 1.05 -7.49
CA LEU A 129 -5.89 1.82 -8.67
C LEU A 129 -6.37 1.23 -9.99
N SER A 130 -6.27 -0.10 -10.16
CA SER A 130 -6.70 -0.77 -11.41
C SER A 130 -8.19 -0.60 -11.69
N PHE A 131 -9.04 -0.66 -10.65
CA PHE A 131 -10.47 -0.48 -10.78
C PHE A 131 -10.84 0.98 -11.08
N VAL A 132 -10.20 1.92 -10.36
CA VAL A 132 -10.31 3.36 -10.65
C VAL A 132 -9.91 3.68 -12.08
N MET A 133 -8.81 3.08 -12.57
CA MET A 133 -8.35 3.27 -13.95
C MET A 133 -9.30 2.69 -14.98
N GLY A 134 -9.93 1.54 -14.68
CA GLY A 134 -10.97 0.97 -15.52
C GLY A 134 -12.15 1.92 -15.71
N ILE A 135 -12.56 2.60 -14.64
CA ILE A 135 -13.63 3.61 -14.70
C ILE A 135 -13.14 4.88 -15.40
N ALA A 136 -11.93 5.36 -15.10
CA ALA A 136 -11.37 6.54 -15.77
C ALA A 136 -11.29 6.33 -17.30
N ALA A 137 -11.01 5.10 -17.76
CA ALA A 137 -11.01 4.75 -19.18
C ALA A 137 -12.38 4.88 -19.85
N THR A 138 -13.49 4.94 -19.09
CA THR A 138 -14.84 5.23 -19.62
C THR A 138 -15.13 6.73 -19.79
N GLY A 139 -14.10 7.58 -19.66
CA GLY A 139 -14.21 9.03 -19.86
C GLY A 139 -14.53 9.82 -18.59
N VAL A 140 -14.39 9.21 -17.40
CA VAL A 140 -14.59 9.91 -16.12
C VAL A 140 -13.26 10.42 -15.60
N GLY A 141 -13.03 11.73 -15.67
CA GLY A 141 -11.82 12.37 -15.20
C GLY A 141 -10.60 12.14 -16.11
N ASN A 142 -9.45 12.66 -15.67
CA ASN A 142 -8.17 12.53 -16.38
C ASN A 142 -7.36 11.34 -15.83
N PRO A 143 -7.24 10.20 -16.55
CA PRO A 143 -6.56 9.02 -16.06
C PRO A 143 -5.11 9.29 -15.65
N ARG A 144 -4.40 10.15 -16.38
CA ARG A 144 -3.00 10.48 -16.12
C ARG A 144 -2.82 11.19 -14.79
N GLN A 145 -3.65 12.19 -14.50
CA GLN A 145 -3.62 12.92 -13.22
C GLN A 145 -4.02 12.03 -12.05
N ILE A 146 -5.04 11.18 -12.24
CA ILE A 146 -5.48 10.22 -11.22
C ILE A 146 -4.33 9.30 -10.81
N VAL A 147 -3.62 8.70 -11.79
CA VAL A 147 -2.46 7.83 -11.51
C VAL A 147 -1.40 8.57 -10.73
N ILE A 148 -1.03 9.78 -11.16
CA ILE A 148 0.06 10.55 -10.52
C ILE A 148 -0.29 10.86 -9.07
N ILE A 149 -1.50 11.35 -8.79
CA ILE A 149 -1.94 11.67 -7.42
C ILE A 149 -1.94 10.42 -6.54
N GLN A 150 -2.44 9.29 -7.07
CA GLN A 150 -2.49 8.03 -6.31
C GLN A 150 -1.10 7.44 -6.04
N VAL A 151 -0.17 7.55 -7.00
CA VAL A 151 1.20 7.05 -6.83
C VAL A 151 1.99 7.94 -5.86
N ILE A 152 1.81 9.27 -5.91
CA ILE A 152 2.35 10.20 -4.91
C ILE A 152 1.87 9.81 -3.50
N ARG A 153 0.58 9.52 -3.34
CA ARG A 153 0.04 9.09 -2.04
C ARG A 153 0.71 7.81 -1.53
N ILE A 154 0.86 6.79 -2.38
CA ILE A 154 1.51 5.53 -1.98
C ILE A 154 2.94 5.79 -1.49
N LEU A 155 3.72 6.57 -2.24
CA LEU A 155 5.09 6.92 -1.84
C LEU A 155 5.10 7.71 -0.52
N MET A 156 4.24 8.73 -0.41
CA MET A 156 4.15 9.56 0.78
C MET A 156 3.80 8.74 2.02
N LEU A 157 2.84 7.83 1.93
CA LEU A 157 2.47 6.96 3.04
C LEU A 157 3.60 5.98 3.39
N THR A 158 4.31 5.45 2.40
CA THR A 158 5.47 4.57 2.64
C THR A 158 6.60 5.27 3.41
N ILE A 159 6.68 6.61 3.33
CA ILE A 159 7.65 7.43 4.06
C ILE A 159 7.05 8.00 5.34
N ALA A 160 5.88 8.62 5.25
CA ALA A 160 5.28 9.35 6.36
C ALA A 160 4.83 8.45 7.52
N VAL A 161 4.38 7.23 7.22
CA VAL A 161 3.92 6.31 8.28
C VAL A 161 5.08 5.82 9.15
N PRO A 162 6.21 5.30 8.61
CA PRO A 162 7.35 4.95 9.45
C PRO A 162 7.96 6.14 10.20
N VAL A 163 8.06 7.30 9.52
CA VAL A 163 8.57 8.53 10.16
C VAL A 163 7.62 9.00 11.25
N GLY A 164 6.29 8.95 11.01
CA GLY A 164 5.29 9.26 12.01
C GLY A 164 5.36 8.34 13.23
N ALA A 165 5.68 7.07 13.01
CA ALA A 165 5.87 6.10 14.08
C ALA A 165 7.01 6.48 15.06
N LEU A 166 8.00 7.27 14.64
CA LEU A 166 9.05 7.79 15.54
C LEU A 166 8.54 8.78 16.59
N PHE A 167 7.42 9.44 16.33
CA PHE A 167 6.83 10.47 17.21
C PHE A 167 5.71 9.95 18.08
N LEU A 168 5.33 8.68 17.92
CA LEU A 168 4.29 8.06 18.70
C LEU A 168 4.90 7.40 19.95
N PRO A 169 4.17 7.37 21.09
CA PRO A 169 4.53 6.52 22.21
C PRO A 169 4.36 5.06 21.76
N ILE A 170 5.37 4.56 21.07
CA ILE A 170 5.46 3.15 20.75
C ILE A 170 6.05 2.52 21.99
N ASP A 171 5.26 1.72 22.69
CA ASP A 171 5.82 0.73 23.58
C ASP A 171 6.70 -0.16 22.72
N HIS A 172 7.98 0.16 22.76
CA HIS A 172 9.01 -0.61 22.05
C HIS A 172 9.09 -1.94 22.78
N PHE A 173 8.24 -2.87 22.39
CA PHE A 173 8.60 -4.26 22.50
C PHE A 173 9.43 -4.55 21.24
N PRO A 174 10.78 -4.58 21.34
CA PRO A 174 11.53 -5.22 20.28
C PRO A 174 10.91 -6.61 20.18
N PRO A 175 10.48 -7.05 18.98
CA PRO A 175 10.03 -8.42 18.82
C PRO A 175 11.12 -9.30 19.43
N PRO A 176 10.78 -10.29 20.29
CA PRO A 176 11.78 -11.14 20.91
C PRO A 176 12.66 -11.67 19.79
N GLU A 177 14.00 -11.61 19.99
CA GLU A 177 14.93 -12.14 19.00
C GLU A 177 14.51 -13.58 18.67
N PRO A 178 14.32 -13.91 17.39
CA PRO A 178 13.86 -15.23 17.03
C PRO A 178 14.84 -16.27 17.54
N SER A 179 14.37 -17.20 18.34
CA SER A 179 15.18 -18.28 18.90
C SER A 179 15.71 -19.23 17.83
N ALA A 180 15.02 -19.29 16.66
CA ALA A 180 15.43 -20.10 15.51
C ALA A 180 14.83 -19.55 14.20
N PHE A 181 15.48 -19.86 13.09
CA PHE A 181 15.01 -19.56 11.74
C PHE A 181 14.56 -20.82 11.01
N LEU A 182 13.57 -20.67 10.12
CA LEU A 182 13.14 -21.72 9.21
C LEU A 182 14.33 -22.32 8.46
N SER A 183 14.44 -23.63 8.48
CA SER A 183 15.41 -24.35 7.66
C SER A 183 15.11 -24.18 6.17
N PRO A 184 16.11 -24.34 5.26
CA PRO A 184 15.88 -24.21 3.82
C PRO A 184 14.78 -25.13 3.30
N LEU A 185 14.63 -26.33 3.85
CA LEU A 185 13.57 -27.28 3.47
C LEU A 185 12.20 -26.78 3.91
N GLN A 186 12.05 -26.36 5.18
CA GLN A 186 10.79 -25.81 5.70
C GLN A 186 10.39 -24.57 4.89
N LEU A 187 11.36 -23.67 4.62
CA LEU A 187 11.11 -22.47 3.83
C LEU A 187 10.67 -22.81 2.40
N GLY A 188 11.30 -23.80 1.75
CA GLY A 188 10.93 -24.26 0.42
C GLY A 188 9.52 -24.85 0.37
N LEU A 189 9.16 -25.70 1.33
CA LEU A 189 7.82 -26.27 1.43
C LEU A 189 6.76 -25.20 1.71
N LEU A 190 7.07 -24.27 2.62
CA LEU A 190 6.19 -23.15 2.94
C LEU A 190 5.99 -22.24 1.71
N ALA A 191 7.06 -21.92 0.98
CA ALA A 191 6.99 -21.12 -0.24
C ALA A 191 6.16 -21.79 -1.33
N LEU A 192 6.28 -23.12 -1.51
CA LEU A 192 5.43 -23.87 -2.43
C LEU A 192 3.95 -23.79 -2.05
N GLY A 193 3.62 -23.97 -0.78
CA GLY A 193 2.26 -23.78 -0.27
C GLY A 193 1.75 -22.36 -0.51
N CYS A 194 2.57 -21.36 -0.26
CA CYS A 194 2.25 -19.95 -0.50
C CYS A 194 1.98 -19.66 -1.99
N VAL A 195 2.80 -20.17 -2.89
CA VAL A 195 2.57 -20.03 -4.34
C VAL A 195 1.28 -20.72 -4.76
N ALA A 196 1.05 -21.96 -4.32
CA ALA A 196 -0.14 -22.73 -4.68
C ALA A 196 -1.43 -22.01 -4.24
N THR A 197 -1.51 -21.57 -2.99
CA THR A 197 -2.67 -20.84 -2.47
C THR A 197 -2.80 -19.44 -3.10
N GLY A 198 -1.69 -18.76 -3.39
CA GLY A 198 -1.68 -17.50 -4.13
C GLY A 198 -2.31 -17.65 -5.52
N LEU A 199 -1.95 -18.69 -6.26
CA LEU A 199 -2.54 -19.00 -7.57
C LEU A 199 -4.03 -19.34 -7.47
N VAL A 200 -4.45 -20.09 -6.44
CA VAL A 200 -5.87 -20.39 -6.18
C VAL A 200 -6.64 -19.09 -5.92
N PHE A 201 -6.12 -18.19 -5.08
CA PHE A 201 -6.78 -16.92 -4.78
C PHE A 201 -6.86 -16.00 -6.00
N MET A 202 -5.84 -16.01 -6.86
CA MET A 202 -5.88 -15.30 -8.16
C MET A 202 -6.97 -15.89 -9.07
N TRP A 203 -7.07 -17.20 -9.15
CA TRP A 203 -8.12 -17.88 -9.93
C TRP A 203 -9.52 -17.57 -9.41
N LEU A 204 -9.68 -17.48 -8.08
CA LEU A 204 -10.93 -17.04 -7.43
C LEU A 204 -11.17 -15.51 -7.54
N LYS A 205 -10.29 -14.78 -8.23
CA LYS A 205 -10.36 -13.31 -8.40
C LYS A 205 -10.38 -12.53 -7.07
N VAL A 206 -9.76 -13.08 -6.04
CA VAL A 206 -9.59 -12.38 -4.76
C VAL A 206 -8.69 -11.16 -4.97
N PRO A 207 -9.06 -9.96 -4.49
CA PRO A 207 -8.19 -8.78 -4.56
C PRO A 207 -6.85 -9.06 -3.88
N ALA A 208 -5.73 -8.67 -4.49
CA ALA A 208 -4.38 -8.96 -4.01
C ALA A 208 -4.12 -10.47 -3.77
N GLY A 209 -4.73 -11.35 -4.58
CA GLY A 209 -4.80 -12.79 -4.36
C GLY A 209 -3.46 -13.46 -4.10
N MET A 210 -2.37 -13.03 -4.77
CA MET A 210 -1.04 -13.60 -4.56
C MET A 210 -0.50 -13.31 -3.14
N VAL A 211 -0.67 -12.08 -2.64
CA VAL A 211 -0.25 -11.72 -1.27
C VAL A 211 -1.10 -12.43 -0.24
N LEU A 212 -2.43 -12.39 -0.41
CA LEU A 212 -3.37 -12.94 0.57
C LEU A 212 -3.34 -14.46 0.61
N GLY A 213 -3.23 -15.11 -0.54
CA GLY A 213 -3.10 -16.57 -0.60
C GLY A 213 -1.81 -17.04 0.04
N ALA A 214 -0.68 -16.39 -0.24
CA ALA A 214 0.58 -16.68 0.40
C ALA A 214 0.51 -16.43 1.92
N MET A 215 -0.08 -15.34 2.35
CA MET A 215 -0.29 -15.04 3.77
C MET A 215 -1.18 -16.09 4.44
N ALA A 216 -2.30 -16.47 3.82
CA ALA A 216 -3.21 -17.49 4.35
C ALA A 216 -2.51 -18.84 4.57
N ALA A 217 -1.70 -19.29 3.59
CA ALA A 217 -0.92 -20.52 3.72
C ALA A 217 0.10 -20.46 4.87
N ALA A 218 0.86 -19.35 4.94
CA ALA A 218 1.88 -19.17 5.98
C ALA A 218 1.24 -19.04 7.37
N THR A 219 0.12 -18.32 7.50
CA THR A 219 -0.66 -18.24 8.74
C THR A 219 -1.20 -19.60 9.16
N ALA A 220 -1.79 -20.36 8.24
CA ALA A 220 -2.31 -21.70 8.52
C ALA A 220 -1.20 -22.65 8.97
N ALA A 221 -0.03 -22.60 8.33
CA ALA A 221 1.13 -23.40 8.73
C ALA A 221 1.61 -23.02 10.13
N LYS A 222 1.69 -21.73 10.48
CA LYS A 222 2.12 -21.27 11.80
C LYS A 222 1.12 -21.61 12.90
N LEU A 223 -0.15 -21.27 12.71
CA LEU A 223 -1.19 -21.55 13.70
C LEU A 223 -1.48 -23.05 13.82
N GLY A 224 -1.24 -23.83 12.76
CA GLY A 224 -1.30 -25.30 12.75
C GLY A 224 -0.09 -25.97 13.40
N GLY A 225 0.87 -25.21 13.93
CA GLY A 225 2.05 -25.73 14.61
C GLY A 225 3.07 -26.43 13.71
N LEU A 226 3.00 -26.23 12.38
CA LEU A 226 3.98 -26.79 11.44
C LEU A 226 5.35 -26.12 11.56
N HIS A 227 5.41 -24.91 12.07
CA HIS A 227 6.64 -24.19 12.43
C HIS A 227 6.35 -23.13 13.49
N THR A 228 7.37 -22.84 14.30
CA THR A 228 7.39 -21.74 15.28
C THR A 228 8.50 -20.74 14.95
N GLU A 229 9.43 -21.16 14.08
CA GLU A 229 10.61 -20.43 13.68
C GLU A 229 10.26 -19.19 12.83
N ALA A 230 11.15 -18.23 12.86
CA ALA A 230 11.03 -17.00 12.09
C ALA A 230 11.54 -17.15 10.65
N VAL A 231 11.07 -16.28 9.78
CA VAL A 231 11.62 -16.12 8.42
C VAL A 231 13.04 -15.56 8.53
N PRO A 232 14.03 -16.13 7.80
CA PRO A 232 15.40 -15.64 7.84
C PRO A 232 15.50 -14.15 7.50
N THR A 233 16.22 -13.37 8.32
CA THR A 233 16.40 -11.93 8.15
C THR A 233 16.82 -11.50 6.74
N PRO A 234 17.78 -12.20 6.07
CA PRO A 234 18.15 -11.83 4.69
C PRO A 234 16.98 -11.92 3.70
N LEU A 235 16.04 -12.85 3.91
CA LEU A 235 14.86 -12.99 3.07
C LEU A 235 13.88 -11.83 3.32
N VAL A 236 13.67 -11.43 4.57
CA VAL A 236 12.86 -10.27 4.93
C VAL A 236 13.43 -9.00 4.33
N VAL A 237 14.75 -8.79 4.42
CA VAL A 237 15.45 -7.65 3.81
C VAL A 237 15.28 -7.68 2.28
N GLY A 238 15.48 -8.83 1.64
CA GLY A 238 15.24 -9.00 0.21
C GLY A 238 13.81 -8.67 -0.20
N THR A 239 12.85 -9.08 0.62
CA THR A 239 11.42 -8.75 0.42
C THR A 239 11.17 -7.25 0.48
N PHE A 240 11.79 -6.52 1.42
CA PHE A 240 11.66 -5.07 1.53
C PHE A 240 12.32 -4.34 0.36
N ILE A 241 13.50 -4.82 -0.11
CA ILE A 241 14.16 -4.28 -1.31
C ILE A 241 13.25 -4.44 -2.54
N LEU A 242 12.68 -5.63 -2.75
CA LEU A 242 11.75 -5.90 -3.85
C LEU A 242 10.50 -5.03 -3.77
N THR A 243 9.92 -4.89 -2.58
CA THR A 243 8.73 -4.08 -2.36
C THR A 243 9.02 -2.58 -2.55
N GLY A 244 10.16 -2.10 -2.08
CA GLY A 244 10.63 -0.72 -2.32
C GLY A 244 10.83 -0.45 -3.82
N ALA A 245 11.48 -1.37 -4.53
CA ALA A 245 11.65 -1.32 -5.98
C ALA A 245 10.30 -1.27 -6.71
N LEU A 246 9.34 -2.10 -6.29
CA LEU A 246 8.00 -2.14 -6.85
C LEU A 246 7.28 -0.80 -6.67
N ILE A 247 7.30 -0.21 -5.47
CA ILE A 247 6.66 1.07 -5.19
C ILE A 247 7.30 2.18 -6.00
N GLY A 248 8.63 2.28 -6.02
CA GLY A 248 9.35 3.31 -6.76
C GLY A 248 9.19 3.17 -8.27
N SER A 249 9.10 1.95 -8.81
CA SER A 249 8.91 1.71 -10.25
C SER A 249 7.56 2.22 -10.79
N ARG A 250 6.58 2.48 -9.94
CA ARG A 250 5.29 3.09 -10.32
C ARG A 250 5.43 4.51 -10.88
N PHE A 251 6.58 5.16 -10.64
CA PHE A 251 6.91 6.47 -11.20
C PHE A 251 7.49 6.40 -12.62
N LYS A 252 7.66 5.20 -13.19
CA LYS A 252 8.12 5.02 -14.56
C LYS A 252 7.25 5.81 -15.55
N GLY A 253 7.91 6.63 -16.38
CA GLY A 253 7.25 7.43 -17.42
C GLY A 253 6.46 8.64 -16.92
N ILE A 254 6.53 8.98 -15.61
CA ILE A 254 6.03 10.25 -15.10
C ILE A 254 7.12 11.30 -15.31
N THR A 255 6.81 12.35 -16.06
CA THR A 255 7.73 13.47 -16.28
C THR A 255 7.81 14.39 -15.06
N ARG A 256 8.93 15.13 -14.93
CA ARG A 256 9.09 16.09 -13.82
C ARG A 256 8.02 17.18 -13.83
N THR A 257 7.59 17.60 -15.00
CA THR A 257 6.52 18.61 -15.17
C THR A 257 5.17 18.08 -14.71
N GLU A 258 4.79 16.88 -15.10
CA GLU A 258 3.55 16.22 -14.66
C GLU A 258 3.56 15.99 -13.15
N PHE A 259 4.70 15.51 -12.62
CA PHE A 259 4.88 15.33 -11.19
C PHE A 259 4.70 16.64 -10.44
N ALA A 260 5.41 17.70 -10.85
CA ALA A 260 5.33 19.02 -10.21
C ALA A 260 3.91 19.60 -10.25
N ALA A 261 3.19 19.42 -11.37
CA ALA A 261 1.82 19.90 -11.51
C ALA A 261 0.84 19.18 -10.55
N ALA A 262 1.03 17.88 -10.31
CA ALA A 262 0.15 17.10 -9.43
C ALA A 262 0.65 17.02 -7.98
N ALA A 263 1.94 17.28 -7.73
CA ALA A 263 2.59 17.08 -6.45
C ALA A 263 1.92 17.88 -5.32
N LYS A 264 1.65 19.16 -5.53
CA LYS A 264 1.03 20.01 -4.50
C LYS A 264 -0.33 19.49 -4.08
N GLY A 265 -1.20 19.16 -5.04
CA GLY A 265 -2.52 18.56 -4.78
C GLY A 265 -2.41 17.19 -4.12
N GLY A 266 -1.54 16.33 -4.64
CA GLY A 266 -1.31 14.99 -4.11
C GLY A 266 -0.74 14.99 -2.69
N LEU A 267 0.22 15.87 -2.39
CA LEU A 267 0.82 16.02 -1.06
C LEU A 267 -0.21 16.52 -0.03
N ILE A 268 -0.97 17.57 -0.37
CA ILE A 268 -1.99 18.11 0.54
C ILE A 268 -3.13 17.10 0.74
N ALA A 269 -3.58 16.41 -0.33
CA ALA A 269 -4.58 15.36 -0.22
C ALA A 269 -4.11 14.21 0.67
N THR A 270 -2.84 13.80 0.54
CA THR A 270 -2.24 12.75 1.37
C THR A 270 -2.09 13.21 2.82
N GLY A 271 -1.63 14.43 3.05
CA GLY A 271 -1.51 15.01 4.39
C GLY A 271 -2.87 15.09 5.09
N MET A 272 -3.91 15.54 4.38
CA MET A 272 -5.27 15.55 4.91
C MET A 272 -5.81 14.15 5.19
N THR A 273 -5.56 13.20 4.30
CA THR A 273 -5.89 11.79 4.50
C THR A 273 -5.21 11.25 5.77
N LEU A 274 -3.91 11.49 5.93
CA LEU A 274 -3.15 11.04 7.09
C LEU A 274 -3.66 11.68 8.39
N ALA A 275 -4.03 12.95 8.37
CA ALA A 275 -4.64 13.63 9.51
C ALA A 275 -5.99 13.00 9.90
N ILE A 276 -6.86 12.72 8.91
CA ILE A 276 -8.14 12.04 9.14
C ILE A 276 -7.92 10.67 9.77
N VAL A 277 -7.03 9.86 9.18
CA VAL A 277 -6.66 8.53 9.70
C VAL A 277 -6.15 8.61 11.13
N THR A 278 -5.27 9.57 11.42
CA THR A 278 -4.71 9.75 12.76
C THR A 278 -5.79 10.08 13.78
N VAL A 279 -6.71 10.98 13.45
CA VAL A 279 -7.84 11.33 14.35
C VAL A 279 -8.76 10.14 14.58
N VAL A 280 -9.10 9.40 13.52
CA VAL A 280 -9.95 8.20 13.64
C VAL A 280 -9.24 7.12 14.45
N ALA A 281 -7.95 6.87 14.17
CA ALA A 281 -7.15 5.88 14.91
C ALA A 281 -7.03 6.23 16.40
N LEU A 282 -6.85 7.51 16.75
CA LEU A 282 -6.87 7.97 18.16
C LEU A 282 -8.21 7.70 18.81
N GLY A 283 -9.33 7.91 18.11
CA GLY A 283 -10.66 7.59 18.60
C GLY A 283 -10.84 6.09 18.82
N VAL A 284 -10.41 5.24 17.87
CA VAL A 284 -10.49 3.79 17.99
C VAL A 284 -9.62 3.27 19.13
N ALA A 285 -8.42 3.81 19.32
CA ALA A 285 -7.51 3.42 20.41
C ALA A 285 -8.06 3.68 21.81
N GLN A 286 -9.09 4.53 21.96
CA GLN A 286 -9.80 4.70 23.23
C GLN A 286 -10.88 3.64 23.47
N LEU A 287 -11.24 2.89 22.43
CA LEU A 287 -12.36 1.94 22.47
C LEU A 287 -11.89 0.48 22.44
N VAL A 288 -10.65 0.24 22.02
CA VAL A 288 -10.07 -1.10 21.87
C VAL A 288 -8.69 -1.14 22.51
N ASP A 289 -8.38 -2.25 23.16
CA ASP A 289 -7.07 -2.49 23.78
C ASP A 289 -6.09 -3.06 22.75
N MET A 290 -5.60 -2.18 21.88
CA MET A 290 -4.61 -2.49 20.85
C MET A 290 -3.61 -1.35 20.69
N PRO A 291 -2.34 -1.65 20.33
CA PRO A 291 -1.34 -0.62 20.08
C PRO A 291 -1.80 0.39 19.03
N PHE A 292 -1.68 1.69 19.33
CA PHE A 292 -2.10 2.75 18.42
C PHE A 292 -1.49 2.59 17.01
N GLY A 293 -0.20 2.25 16.92
CA GLY A 293 0.48 2.07 15.64
C GLY A 293 -0.12 0.93 14.80
N GLN A 294 -0.61 -0.14 15.42
CA GLN A 294 -1.31 -1.22 14.73
C GLN A 294 -2.63 -0.74 14.13
N ILE A 295 -3.44 -0.03 14.93
CA ILE A 295 -4.69 0.57 14.47
C ILE A 295 -4.41 1.56 13.33
N TRP A 296 -3.42 2.43 13.52
CA TRP A 296 -3.05 3.44 12.54
C TRP A 296 -2.58 2.85 11.20
N LEU A 297 -1.78 1.75 11.23
CA LEU A 297 -1.38 1.02 10.02
C LEU A 297 -2.57 0.32 9.35
N GLY A 298 -3.46 -0.30 10.11
CA GLY A 298 -4.66 -0.96 9.58
C GLY A 298 -5.60 0.02 8.87
N LEU A 299 -5.77 1.21 9.43
CA LEU A 299 -6.59 2.28 8.88
C LEU A 299 -5.87 3.07 7.78
N SER A 300 -4.54 3.17 7.79
CA SER A 300 -3.78 3.94 6.79
C SER A 300 -3.99 3.44 5.36
N PRO A 301 -4.32 4.32 4.40
CA PRO A 301 -4.72 3.91 3.05
C PRO A 301 -3.52 3.66 2.11
N GLY A 302 -2.58 2.86 2.54
CA GLY A 302 -1.45 2.40 1.74
C GLY A 302 -1.76 1.19 0.85
N ALA A 303 -0.76 0.75 0.09
CA ALA A 303 -0.82 -0.52 -0.61
C ALA A 303 -0.61 -1.67 0.41
N LEU A 304 -1.37 -2.77 0.26
CA LEU A 304 -1.33 -3.91 1.20
C LEU A 304 0.11 -4.43 1.39
N GLU A 305 0.84 -4.57 0.30
CA GLU A 305 2.22 -5.04 0.30
C GLU A 305 3.16 -4.09 1.08
N GLY A 306 2.95 -2.77 0.97
CA GLY A 306 3.72 -1.77 1.68
C GLY A 306 3.35 -1.71 3.17
N MET A 307 2.07 -1.70 3.49
CA MET A 307 1.61 -1.63 4.89
C MET A 307 1.88 -2.93 5.65
N GLY A 308 1.78 -4.07 4.97
CA GLY A 308 2.20 -5.36 5.54
C GLY A 308 3.70 -5.41 5.83
N ALA A 309 4.53 -4.92 4.92
CA ALA A 309 5.97 -4.79 5.15
C ALA A 309 6.28 -3.86 6.35
N LEU A 310 5.56 -2.74 6.48
CA LEU A 310 5.68 -1.85 7.63
C LEU A 310 5.22 -2.53 8.93
N GLY A 311 4.12 -3.30 8.89
CA GLY A 311 3.66 -4.08 10.02
C GLY A 311 4.73 -5.03 10.56
N ILE A 312 5.40 -5.77 9.64
CA ILE A 312 6.53 -6.63 10.00
C ILE A 312 7.68 -5.82 10.61
N ALA A 313 8.09 -4.73 9.93
CA ALA A 313 9.23 -3.91 10.34
C ALA A 313 9.03 -3.23 11.71
N LEU A 314 7.79 -2.92 12.08
CA LEU A 314 7.41 -2.26 13.32
C LEU A 314 6.87 -3.24 14.39
N GLY A 315 6.82 -4.54 14.09
CA GLY A 315 6.40 -5.58 15.04
C GLY A 315 4.90 -5.62 15.35
N TYR A 316 4.05 -5.11 14.45
CA TYR A 316 2.59 -5.13 14.63
C TYR A 316 1.93 -6.38 14.02
N ASP A 317 0.72 -6.71 14.50
CA ASP A 317 -0.06 -7.83 13.99
C ASP A 317 -0.43 -7.64 12.51
N THR A 318 0.21 -8.44 11.67
CA THR A 318 0.01 -8.42 10.22
C THR A 318 -1.36 -8.95 9.79
N ALA A 319 -2.01 -9.80 10.61
CA ALA A 319 -3.36 -10.29 10.33
C ALA A 319 -4.38 -9.17 10.42
N PHE A 320 -4.31 -8.35 11.47
CA PHE A 320 -5.14 -7.16 11.63
C PHE A 320 -4.97 -6.19 10.46
N ILE A 321 -3.71 -5.87 10.12
CA ILE A 321 -3.39 -4.95 9.02
C ILE A 321 -3.95 -5.48 7.70
N ALA A 322 -3.70 -6.75 7.37
CA ALA A 322 -4.17 -7.35 6.13
C ALA A 322 -5.70 -7.37 6.04
N ALA A 323 -6.39 -7.77 7.12
CA ALA A 323 -7.85 -7.82 7.13
C ALA A 323 -8.48 -6.45 6.84
N HIS A 324 -7.99 -5.38 7.48
CA HIS A 324 -8.48 -4.02 7.25
C HIS A 324 -8.24 -3.56 5.82
N HIS A 325 -7.07 -3.88 5.23
CA HIS A 325 -6.77 -3.55 3.84
C HIS A 325 -7.64 -4.31 2.84
N VAL A 326 -7.94 -5.59 3.10
CA VAL A 326 -8.83 -6.40 2.25
C VAL A 326 -10.25 -5.89 2.31
N ILE A 327 -10.77 -5.68 3.52
CA ILE A 327 -12.14 -5.19 3.72
C ILE A 327 -12.28 -3.80 3.09
N ARG A 328 -11.27 -2.93 3.21
CA ARG A 328 -11.25 -1.65 2.50
C ARG A 328 -11.37 -1.82 0.99
N LEU A 329 -10.61 -2.75 0.37
CA LEU A 329 -10.71 -3.01 -1.08
C LEU A 329 -12.10 -3.49 -1.48
N LEU A 330 -12.72 -4.34 -0.66
CA LEU A 330 -14.11 -4.79 -0.88
C LEU A 330 -15.09 -3.62 -0.77
N MET A 331 -14.99 -2.78 0.26
CA MET A 331 -15.83 -1.59 0.42
C MET A 331 -15.66 -0.64 -0.77
N LEU A 332 -14.44 -0.42 -1.26
CA LEU A 332 -14.15 0.43 -2.41
C LEU A 332 -14.75 -0.11 -3.70
N SER A 333 -14.87 -1.43 -3.87
CA SER A 333 -15.49 -2.03 -5.05
C SER A 333 -16.97 -1.61 -5.21
N PHE A 334 -17.65 -1.28 -4.11
CA PHE A 334 -19.01 -0.73 -4.12
C PHE A 334 -19.04 0.80 -4.06
N ALA A 335 -18.15 1.40 -3.28
CA ALA A 335 -18.13 2.86 -3.09
C ALA A 335 -17.73 3.62 -4.37
N ILE A 336 -16.78 3.11 -5.14
CA ILE A 336 -16.30 3.79 -6.36
C ILE A 336 -17.42 3.95 -7.39
N PRO A 337 -18.17 2.91 -7.79
CA PRO A 337 -19.30 3.06 -8.72
C PRO A 337 -20.38 4.01 -8.18
N ALA A 338 -20.71 3.94 -6.89
CA ALA A 338 -21.71 4.80 -6.28
C ALA A 338 -21.34 6.30 -6.38
N VAL A 339 -20.08 6.64 -6.06
CA VAL A 339 -19.59 8.03 -6.17
C VAL A 339 -19.53 8.48 -7.63
N VAL A 340 -19.14 7.62 -8.56
CA VAL A 340 -19.13 7.95 -10.00
C VAL A 340 -20.53 8.25 -10.51
N MET A 341 -21.53 7.46 -10.09
CA MET A 341 -22.93 7.76 -10.44
C MET A 341 -23.37 9.12 -9.88
N LEU A 342 -22.98 9.44 -8.65
CA LEU A 342 -23.28 10.72 -8.03
C LEU A 342 -22.60 11.89 -8.78
N VAL A 343 -21.34 11.75 -9.16
CA VAL A 343 -20.61 12.77 -9.95
C VAL A 343 -21.28 13.01 -11.29
N ARG A 344 -21.57 11.94 -12.04
CA ARG A 344 -22.27 12.05 -13.34
C ARG A 344 -23.66 12.69 -13.22
N TRP A 345 -24.39 12.37 -12.19
CA TRP A 345 -25.70 12.99 -11.92
C TRP A 345 -25.56 14.48 -11.65
N GLN A 346 -24.57 14.90 -10.85
CA GLN A 346 -24.31 16.31 -10.59
C GLN A 346 -23.88 17.07 -11.85
N GLU A 347 -23.04 16.47 -12.70
CA GLU A 347 -22.62 17.05 -13.98
C GLU A 347 -23.80 17.23 -14.94
N ALA A 348 -24.66 16.22 -15.07
CA ALA A 348 -25.87 16.29 -15.89
C ALA A 348 -26.81 17.41 -15.43
N LYS A 349 -27.06 17.51 -14.12
CA LYS A 349 -27.88 18.56 -13.54
C LYS A 349 -27.31 19.97 -13.73
N ALA A 350 -25.99 20.11 -13.67
CA ALA A 350 -25.31 21.37 -13.92
C ALA A 350 -25.41 21.78 -15.40
N GLN A 351 -25.36 20.84 -16.33
CA GLN A 351 -25.58 21.07 -17.76
C GLN A 351 -27.03 21.49 -18.07
N GLU A 352 -28.02 20.82 -17.49
CA GLU A 352 -29.42 21.19 -17.64
C GLU A 352 -29.69 22.61 -17.14
N SER A 353 -29.08 23.02 -16.02
CA SER A 353 -29.25 24.37 -15.49
C SER A 353 -28.62 25.46 -16.37
N ARG A 354 -27.54 25.14 -17.10
CA ARG A 354 -26.90 26.06 -18.07
C ARG A 354 -27.65 26.18 -19.39
N ASN A 355 -28.41 25.15 -19.78
CA ASN A 355 -29.13 25.09 -21.02
C ASN A 355 -30.61 25.56 -20.89
N ARG A 356 -31.08 25.96 -19.69
CA ARG A 356 -32.41 26.59 -19.52
C ARG A 356 -32.33 28.01 -20.04
N PRO A 357 -33.14 28.37 -21.06
CA PRO A 357 -33.26 29.75 -21.50
C PRO A 357 -33.80 30.63 -20.37
N ALA A 358 -33.26 31.84 -20.26
CA ALA A 358 -33.70 32.85 -19.28
C ALA A 358 -35.13 33.31 -19.55
#